data_b2207487edf40ca26bff898f7b821d07
#
_entry.id   b2207487edf40ca26bff898f7b821d07
#
_cell.length_a   1.000
_cell.length_b   1.000
_cell.length_c   1.000
_cell.angle_alpha   90.00
_cell.angle_beta   90.00
_cell.angle_gamma   90.00
#
_symmetry.space_group_name_H-M   'P 1'
#
loop_
_entity.id
_entity.type
_entity.pdbx_description
1 polymer ?
#
loop_
_entity_poly.entity_id
_entity_poly.type
_entity_poly.pdbx_seq_one_letter_code
_entity_poly.pdbx_strand_id
1 'polypeptide(L)'
;QLRDVTLVPRPVNRPVEMWQAIASGKSIPFMVQHGIKGMVTMNGEQITRMMFRQFRDEAAKIGRNLALGEDLTWGGGLYLADSIEEAMERVRPYHDERFKWFAPFGFVRYADDQGRPWGTPGAPVGVPTLEEGLRQKAWLLGPAEEVIGRLRELEAEYPGLEQVMLHWAEGMPADEWKDQLRRFAREVMPAFQPRAAEAAAAGS
;
A
#
# COMPACT_ATOMS: atom_id res chain seq x y z
N GLN A 1 -7.79 -18.72 25.91
CA GLN A 1 -7.67 -19.95 25.12
C GLN A 1 -9.03 -20.26 24.49
N LEU A 2 -9.05 -20.43 23.18
CA LEU A 2 -10.21 -20.96 22.45
C LEU A 2 -10.08 -22.46 22.39
N ARG A 3 -11.15 -23.19 22.71
CA ARG A 3 -11.21 -24.67 22.63
C ARG A 3 -12.40 -25.04 21.74
N ASP A 4 -12.23 -26.09 20.94
CA ASP A 4 -13.29 -26.67 20.10
C ASP A 4 -13.94 -25.67 19.14
N VAL A 5 -13.13 -24.76 18.55
CA VAL A 5 -13.61 -23.76 17.58
C VAL A 5 -13.57 -24.34 16.19
N THR A 6 -14.72 -24.32 15.52
CA THR A 6 -14.83 -24.65 14.10
C THR A 6 -15.03 -23.37 13.30
N LEU A 7 -14.15 -23.13 12.32
CA LEU A 7 -14.31 -22.05 11.35
C LEU A 7 -15.22 -22.50 10.20
N VAL A 8 -16.24 -21.72 9.93
CA VAL A 8 -17.15 -21.93 8.80
C VAL A 8 -17.34 -20.62 8.03
N PRO A 9 -17.38 -20.65 6.68
CA PRO A 9 -17.20 -21.81 5.82
C PRO A 9 -15.76 -22.34 5.85
N ARG A 10 -15.57 -23.63 5.58
CA ARG A 10 -14.23 -24.21 5.50
C ARG A 10 -13.54 -23.74 4.22
N PRO A 11 -12.24 -23.40 4.26
CA PRO A 11 -11.50 -23.03 3.06
C PRO A 11 -11.46 -24.18 2.06
N VAL A 12 -11.63 -23.85 0.79
CA VAL A 12 -11.49 -24.81 -0.33
C VAL A 12 -10.02 -25.12 -0.60
N ASN A 13 -9.18 -24.08 -0.62
CA ASN A 13 -7.75 -24.20 -0.84
C ASN A 13 -6.99 -24.35 0.47
N ARG A 14 -5.99 -25.22 0.50
CA ARG A 14 -5.12 -25.44 1.65
C ARG A 14 -3.67 -25.60 1.18
N PRO A 15 -2.69 -24.95 1.83
CA PRO A 15 -2.84 -24.05 2.98
C PRO A 15 -3.63 -22.79 2.64
N VAL A 16 -4.27 -22.19 3.64
CA VAL A 16 -4.99 -20.92 3.48
C VAL A 16 -3.97 -19.80 3.40
N GLU A 17 -4.04 -18.99 2.35
CA GLU A 17 -3.26 -17.78 2.27
C GLU A 17 -3.81 -16.73 3.25
N MET A 18 -2.95 -16.22 4.13
CA MET A 18 -3.31 -15.24 5.15
C MET A 18 -2.56 -13.94 4.92
N TRP A 19 -3.28 -12.83 5.04
CA TRP A 19 -2.74 -11.48 4.95
C TRP A 19 -3.01 -10.70 6.22
N GLN A 20 -2.04 -9.91 6.67
CA GLN A 20 -2.17 -9.05 7.83
C GLN A 20 -1.65 -7.65 7.54
N ALA A 21 -2.40 -6.62 7.98
CA ALA A 21 -1.92 -5.24 7.93
C ALA A 21 -0.73 -5.04 8.88
N ILE A 22 0.34 -4.46 8.36
CA ILE A 22 1.53 -4.11 9.14
C ILE A 22 1.37 -2.68 9.64
N ALA A 23 0.95 -2.56 10.88
CA ALA A 23 0.85 -1.27 11.57
C ALA A 23 2.18 -0.83 12.20
N SER A 24 3.03 -1.79 12.56
CA SER A 24 4.38 -1.55 13.08
C SER A 24 5.24 -2.78 12.83
N GLY A 25 6.56 -2.63 12.89
CA GLY A 25 7.48 -3.76 12.72
C GLY A 25 7.39 -4.85 13.79
N LYS A 26 6.65 -4.62 14.87
CA LYS A 26 6.54 -5.58 16.00
C LYS A 26 5.83 -6.89 15.61
N SER A 27 4.90 -6.86 14.68
CA SER A 27 4.17 -8.05 14.21
C SER A 27 4.92 -8.87 13.17
N ILE A 28 5.91 -8.29 12.52
CA ILE A 28 6.62 -8.92 11.39
C ILE A 28 7.26 -10.26 11.75
N PRO A 29 7.98 -10.43 12.89
CA PRO A 29 8.55 -11.73 13.24
C PRO A 29 7.49 -12.83 13.36
N PHE A 30 6.35 -12.53 13.98
CA PHE A 30 5.24 -13.47 14.10
C PHE A 30 4.65 -13.82 12.71
N MET A 31 4.43 -12.82 11.86
CA MET A 31 3.90 -13.02 10.50
C MET A 31 4.81 -13.94 9.69
N VAL A 32 6.09 -13.64 9.67
CA VAL A 32 7.10 -14.42 8.94
C VAL A 32 7.16 -15.86 9.45
N GLN A 33 7.18 -16.07 10.77
CA GLN A 33 7.20 -17.40 11.38
C GLN A 33 5.99 -18.26 10.98
N HIS A 34 4.82 -17.64 10.78
CA HIS A 34 3.58 -18.33 10.46
C HIS A 34 3.19 -18.28 8.98
N GLY A 35 4.07 -17.77 8.10
CA GLY A 35 3.79 -17.67 6.66
C GLY A 35 2.65 -16.71 6.33
N ILE A 36 2.44 -15.68 7.16
CA ILE A 36 1.43 -14.65 6.96
C ILE A 36 2.04 -13.54 6.09
N LYS A 37 1.39 -13.21 4.99
CA LYS A 37 1.78 -12.13 4.09
C LYS A 37 1.41 -10.76 4.66
N GLY A 38 2.10 -9.71 4.24
CA GLY A 38 1.98 -8.38 4.82
C GLY A 38 1.33 -7.34 3.90
N MET A 39 0.46 -6.50 4.46
CA MET A 39 -0.09 -5.34 3.78
C MET A 39 0.48 -4.06 4.40
N VAL A 40 1.25 -3.29 3.62
CA VAL A 40 1.82 -2.00 4.02
C VAL A 40 1.10 -0.91 3.21
N THR A 41 0.18 -0.22 3.85
CA THR A 41 -0.74 0.68 3.16
C THR A 41 -0.74 2.09 3.74
N MET A 42 -0.92 3.09 2.89
CA MET A 42 -1.04 4.51 3.27
C MET A 42 0.14 5.03 4.11
N ASN A 43 1.32 4.50 3.89
CA ASN A 43 2.55 4.94 4.53
C ASN A 43 3.41 5.76 3.59
N GLY A 44 4.18 6.69 4.14
CA GLY A 44 5.23 7.35 3.39
C GLY A 44 6.33 6.38 2.93
N GLU A 45 7.05 6.74 1.89
CA GLU A 45 8.05 5.90 1.23
C GLU A 45 9.12 5.36 2.20
N GLN A 46 9.62 6.19 3.12
CA GLN A 46 10.64 5.76 4.08
C GLN A 46 10.13 4.68 5.03
N ILE A 47 8.90 4.81 5.52
CA ILE A 47 8.28 3.83 6.42
C ILE A 47 8.01 2.53 5.64
N THR A 48 7.51 2.62 4.42
CA THR A 48 7.31 1.47 3.53
C THR A 48 8.61 0.71 3.32
N ARG A 49 9.68 1.41 2.94
CA ARG A 49 11.01 0.82 2.73
C ARG A 49 11.55 0.13 3.97
N MET A 50 11.39 0.76 5.13
CA MET A 50 11.80 0.19 6.42
C MET A 50 11.05 -1.13 6.70
N MET A 51 9.73 -1.16 6.54
CA MET A 51 8.91 -2.35 6.80
C MET A 51 9.21 -3.47 5.80
N PHE A 52 9.39 -3.16 4.52
CA PHE A 52 9.72 -4.14 3.49
C PHE A 52 11.09 -4.80 3.75
N ARG A 53 12.10 -3.99 4.10
CA ARG A 53 13.41 -4.52 4.48
C ARG A 53 13.34 -5.37 5.74
N GLN A 54 12.64 -4.91 6.77
CA GLN A 54 12.48 -5.68 7.99
C GLN A 54 11.78 -7.03 7.73
N PHE A 55 10.74 -7.08 6.90
CA PHE A 55 10.05 -8.32 6.55
C PHE A 55 10.99 -9.31 5.86
N ARG A 56 11.73 -8.86 4.84
CA ARG A 56 12.75 -9.68 4.16
C ARG A 56 13.82 -10.18 5.13
N ASP A 57 14.35 -9.31 5.98
CA ASP A 57 15.44 -9.63 6.90
C ASP A 57 14.98 -10.59 8.00
N GLU A 58 13.74 -10.50 8.48
CA GLU A 58 13.15 -11.48 9.39
C GLU A 58 12.93 -12.84 8.68
N ALA A 59 12.49 -12.84 7.43
CA ALA A 59 12.36 -14.06 6.63
C ALA A 59 13.69 -14.79 6.44
N ALA A 60 14.77 -14.03 6.20
CA ALA A 60 16.11 -14.60 6.07
C ALA A 60 16.59 -15.32 7.34
N LYS A 61 16.21 -14.85 8.54
CA LYS A 61 16.56 -15.49 9.83
C LYS A 61 16.01 -16.92 9.97
N ILE A 62 14.94 -17.23 9.26
CA ILE A 62 14.33 -18.58 9.25
C ILE A 62 14.59 -19.34 7.94
N GLY A 63 15.58 -18.90 7.15
CA GLY A 63 16.01 -19.56 5.92
C GLY A 63 15.14 -19.27 4.68
N ARG A 64 14.24 -18.28 4.72
CA ARG A 64 13.45 -17.84 3.56
C ARG A 64 14.15 -16.67 2.87
N ASN A 65 14.65 -16.89 1.68
CA ASN A 65 15.33 -15.85 0.88
C ASN A 65 14.33 -15.15 -0.06
N LEU A 66 13.63 -14.17 0.47
CA LEU A 66 12.64 -13.40 -0.27
C LEU A 66 13.30 -12.26 -1.06
N ALA A 67 12.80 -11.99 -2.26
CA ALA A 67 13.05 -10.73 -2.95
C ALA A 67 12.42 -9.56 -2.15
N LEU A 68 12.94 -8.36 -2.32
CA LEU A 68 12.37 -7.19 -1.64
C LEU A 68 10.97 -6.91 -2.17
N GLY A 69 9.97 -6.96 -1.30
CA GLY A 69 8.54 -6.81 -1.67
C GLY A 69 7.78 -8.13 -1.80
N GLU A 70 8.46 -9.27 -1.89
CA GLU A 70 7.83 -10.58 -1.94
C GLU A 70 7.02 -10.87 -0.67
N ASP A 71 5.85 -11.48 -0.82
CA ASP A 71 4.85 -11.67 0.23
C ASP A 71 4.31 -10.35 0.86
N LEU A 72 4.51 -9.23 0.18
CA LEU A 72 4.02 -7.94 0.63
C LEU A 72 3.13 -7.26 -0.42
N THR A 73 2.17 -6.48 0.06
CA THR A 73 1.36 -5.57 -0.75
C THR A 73 1.70 -4.14 -0.38
N TRP A 74 1.95 -3.30 -1.38
CA TRP A 74 1.96 -1.86 -1.20
C TRP A 74 0.55 -1.29 -1.42
N GLY A 75 0.13 -0.31 -0.60
CA GLY A 75 -1.14 0.37 -0.77
C GLY A 75 -1.02 1.88 -0.67
N GLY A 76 -1.60 2.59 -1.63
CA GLY A 76 -1.67 4.04 -1.67
C GLY A 76 -3.04 4.57 -2.04
N GLY A 77 -3.32 5.83 -1.69
CA GLY A 77 -4.52 6.53 -2.14
C GLY A 77 -4.49 6.77 -3.65
N LEU A 78 -5.64 6.74 -4.31
CA LEU A 78 -5.75 6.96 -5.75
C LEU A 78 -6.76 8.05 -6.06
N TYR A 79 -6.38 8.98 -6.94
CA TYR A 79 -7.31 9.82 -7.68
C TYR A 79 -6.72 10.26 -9.03
N LEU A 80 -7.37 9.84 -10.12
CA LEU A 80 -7.01 10.22 -11.48
C LEU A 80 -7.75 11.51 -11.87
N ALA A 81 -7.02 12.50 -12.33
CA ALA A 81 -7.51 13.78 -12.85
C ALA A 81 -6.63 14.23 -14.00
N ASP A 82 -6.95 15.37 -14.61
CA ASP A 82 -6.17 15.89 -15.73
C ASP A 82 -4.91 16.63 -15.27
N SER A 83 -4.85 16.97 -13.96
CA SER A 83 -3.64 17.48 -13.32
C SER A 83 -3.53 16.99 -11.86
N ILE A 84 -2.32 17.11 -11.28
CA ILE A 84 -2.10 16.82 -9.86
C ILE A 84 -2.87 17.81 -8.98
N GLU A 85 -2.92 19.06 -9.37
CA GLU A 85 -3.62 20.13 -8.64
C GLU A 85 -5.13 19.83 -8.56
N GLU A 86 -5.74 19.43 -9.67
CA GLU A 86 -7.15 19.02 -9.69
C GLU A 86 -7.39 17.79 -8.81
N ALA A 87 -6.54 16.76 -8.91
CA ALA A 87 -6.64 15.58 -8.06
C ALA A 87 -6.55 15.93 -6.57
N MET A 88 -5.61 16.82 -6.20
CA MET A 88 -5.45 17.29 -4.83
C MET A 88 -6.67 18.07 -4.35
N GLU A 89 -7.22 18.96 -5.16
CA GLU A 89 -8.43 19.72 -4.82
C GLU A 89 -9.61 18.80 -4.52
N ARG A 90 -9.79 17.77 -5.35
CA ARG A 90 -10.86 16.76 -5.18
C ARG A 90 -10.68 15.90 -3.94
N VAL A 91 -9.46 15.48 -3.63
CA VAL A 91 -9.17 14.56 -2.53
C VAL A 91 -9.07 15.27 -1.18
N ARG A 92 -8.63 16.53 -1.15
CA ARG A 92 -8.35 17.29 0.07
C ARG A 92 -9.43 17.23 1.13
N PRO A 93 -10.72 17.47 0.84
CA PRO A 93 -11.76 17.47 1.87
C PRO A 93 -11.85 16.10 2.59
N TYR A 94 -11.68 15.01 1.86
CA TYR A 94 -11.74 13.66 2.39
C TYR A 94 -10.45 13.30 3.17
N HIS A 95 -9.30 13.66 2.62
CA HIS A 95 -8.01 13.49 3.28
C HIS A 95 -7.99 14.20 4.64
N ASP A 96 -8.34 15.47 4.66
CA ASP A 96 -8.26 16.29 5.87
C ASP A 96 -9.25 15.80 6.95
N GLU A 97 -10.46 15.42 6.55
CA GLU A 97 -11.45 14.86 7.49
C GLU A 97 -10.98 13.50 8.05
N ARG A 98 -10.40 12.63 7.22
CA ARG A 98 -9.82 11.37 7.67
C ARG A 98 -8.73 11.59 8.72
N PHE A 99 -7.74 12.45 8.42
CA PHE A 99 -6.61 12.66 9.33
C PHE A 99 -7.00 13.41 10.60
N LYS A 100 -8.00 14.25 10.55
CA LYS A 100 -8.61 14.87 11.73
C LYS A 100 -9.10 13.78 12.73
N TRP A 101 -9.67 12.68 12.20
CA TRP A 101 -10.13 11.56 13.02
C TRP A 101 -8.98 10.64 13.47
N PHE A 102 -8.07 10.29 12.59
CA PHE A 102 -7.06 9.26 12.83
C PHE A 102 -5.77 9.78 13.51
N ALA A 103 -5.39 11.04 13.29
CA ALA A 103 -4.17 11.59 13.85
C ALA A 103 -4.13 11.55 15.38
N PRO A 104 -5.22 11.86 16.14
CA PRO A 104 -5.21 11.77 17.60
C PRO A 104 -4.93 10.36 18.15
N PHE A 105 -5.18 9.32 17.36
CA PHE A 105 -4.93 7.92 17.73
C PHE A 105 -3.56 7.41 17.27
N GLY A 106 -2.70 8.26 16.72
CA GLY A 106 -1.38 7.86 16.22
C GLY A 106 -1.40 7.02 14.94
N PHE A 107 -2.49 7.03 14.18
CA PHE A 107 -2.59 6.35 12.87
C PHE A 107 -1.99 7.16 11.73
N VAL A 108 -1.11 8.09 12.04
CA VAL A 108 -0.36 8.85 11.04
C VAL A 108 0.88 8.05 10.66
N ARG A 109 1.02 7.80 9.36
CA ARG A 109 2.04 6.91 8.80
C ARG A 109 3.03 7.63 7.90
N TYR A 110 3.23 8.92 8.10
CA TYR A 110 4.25 9.70 7.44
C TYR A 110 5.47 9.83 8.36
N ALA A 111 6.61 10.11 7.78
CA ALA A 111 7.85 10.35 8.51
C ALA A 111 8.15 11.85 8.54
N ASP A 112 8.85 12.30 9.57
CA ASP A 112 9.45 13.63 9.60
C ASP A 112 10.73 13.68 8.73
N ASP A 113 11.37 14.84 8.65
CA ASP A 113 12.61 15.04 7.87
C ASP A 113 13.79 14.21 8.38
N GLN A 114 13.68 13.65 9.58
CA GLN A 114 14.68 12.74 10.17
C GLN A 114 14.30 11.26 9.97
N GLY A 115 13.22 10.97 9.22
CA GLY A 115 12.75 9.62 8.96
C GLY A 115 12.00 8.96 10.14
N ARG A 116 11.62 9.73 11.18
CA ARG A 116 10.88 9.21 12.31
C ARG A 116 9.38 9.22 11.99
N PRO A 117 8.66 8.10 12.23
CA PRO A 117 7.21 8.08 12.04
C PRO A 117 6.53 9.15 12.91
N TRP A 118 5.60 9.89 12.36
CA TRP A 118 4.77 10.82 13.10
C TRP A 118 4.06 10.10 14.25
N GLY A 119 3.83 10.82 15.35
CA GLY A 119 3.22 10.23 16.55
C GLY A 119 4.19 9.45 17.43
N THR A 120 5.48 9.32 17.07
CA THR A 120 6.51 8.82 17.99
C THR A 120 6.99 9.93 18.94
N PRO A 121 7.48 9.60 20.15
CA PRO A 121 8.04 10.60 21.06
C PRO A 121 9.13 11.44 20.38
N GLY A 122 8.98 12.75 20.40
CA GLY A 122 9.91 13.71 19.76
C GLY A 122 9.72 13.91 18.25
N ALA A 123 8.77 13.23 17.60
CA ALA A 123 8.33 13.58 16.25
C ALA A 123 7.29 14.70 16.27
N PRO A 124 7.08 15.42 15.15
CA PRO A 124 6.06 16.44 15.07
C PRO A 124 4.68 15.94 15.48
N VAL A 125 3.96 16.73 16.26
CA VAL A 125 2.56 16.48 16.59
C VAL A 125 1.74 17.38 15.67
N GLY A 126 1.03 16.79 14.73
CA GLY A 126 0.19 17.54 13.80
C GLY A 126 -0.61 16.61 12.90
N VAL A 127 -1.57 17.19 12.21
CA VAL A 127 -2.30 16.50 11.14
C VAL A 127 -1.45 16.63 9.87
N PRO A 128 -1.03 15.52 9.24
CA PRO A 128 -0.27 15.60 8.01
C PRO A 128 -1.13 16.18 6.89
N THR A 129 -0.51 16.97 6.02
CA THR A 129 -1.19 17.54 4.85
C THR A 129 -1.20 16.56 3.68
N LEU A 130 -2.09 16.79 2.72
CA LEU A 130 -2.12 16.02 1.48
C LEU A 130 -0.83 16.21 0.66
N GLU A 131 -0.25 17.44 0.69
CA GLU A 131 1.05 17.74 0.09
C GLU A 131 2.15 16.85 0.65
N GLU A 132 2.15 16.69 1.97
CA GLU A 132 3.09 15.78 2.62
C GLU A 132 2.89 14.35 2.20
N GLY A 133 1.63 13.90 2.11
CA GLY A 133 1.27 12.57 1.61
C GLY A 133 1.74 12.32 0.18
N LEU A 134 1.59 13.31 -0.70
CA LEU A 134 2.09 13.25 -2.07
C LEU A 134 3.62 13.26 -2.11
N ARG A 135 4.27 14.16 -1.37
CA ARG A 135 5.73 14.24 -1.26
C ARG A 135 6.35 12.92 -0.77
N GLN A 136 5.69 12.25 0.16
CA GLN A 136 6.11 10.95 0.68
C GLN A 136 5.57 9.76 -0.13
N LYS A 137 4.99 10.02 -1.30
CA LYS A 137 4.56 9.01 -2.26
C LYS A 137 3.52 8.01 -1.69
N ALA A 138 2.70 8.44 -0.75
CA ALA A 138 1.59 7.66 -0.20
C ALA A 138 0.31 7.75 -1.05
N TRP A 139 0.29 8.65 -2.03
CA TRP A 139 -0.83 8.91 -2.92
C TRP A 139 -0.42 8.85 -4.38
N LEU A 140 -1.30 8.29 -5.20
CA LEU A 140 -1.26 8.27 -6.66
C LEU A 140 -2.28 9.28 -7.16
N LEU A 141 -1.83 10.51 -7.45
CA LEU A 141 -2.70 11.62 -7.82
C LEU A 141 -2.31 12.19 -9.19
N GLY A 142 -3.30 12.53 -10.00
CA GLY A 142 -3.11 13.26 -11.26
C GLY A 142 -3.34 12.44 -12.51
N PRO A 143 -2.69 12.80 -13.64
CA PRO A 143 -2.81 12.10 -14.91
C PRO A 143 -2.36 10.63 -14.85
N ALA A 144 -2.88 9.82 -15.74
CA ALA A 144 -2.56 8.39 -15.80
C ALA A 144 -1.05 8.13 -15.95
N GLU A 145 -0.34 8.98 -16.70
CA GLU A 145 1.10 8.89 -16.91
C GLU A 145 1.90 9.03 -15.60
N GLU A 146 1.51 9.95 -14.72
CA GLU A 146 2.11 10.15 -13.41
C GLU A 146 1.91 8.91 -12.53
N VAL A 147 0.68 8.38 -12.53
CA VAL A 147 0.35 7.16 -11.79
C VAL A 147 1.14 5.96 -12.32
N ILE A 148 1.24 5.79 -13.64
CA ILE A 148 2.04 4.73 -14.28
C ILE A 148 3.52 4.89 -13.92
N GLY A 149 4.06 6.11 -14.02
CA GLY A 149 5.44 6.41 -13.63
C GLY A 149 5.74 5.98 -12.20
N ARG A 150 4.86 6.34 -11.27
CA ARG A 150 5.01 6.00 -9.85
C ARG A 150 4.91 4.48 -9.60
N LEU A 151 4.01 3.78 -10.25
CA LEU A 151 3.88 2.33 -10.12
C LEU A 151 5.12 1.59 -10.69
N ARG A 152 5.71 2.10 -11.77
CA ARG A 152 6.98 1.57 -12.30
C ARG A 152 8.17 1.81 -11.38
N GLU A 153 8.21 2.95 -10.69
CA GLU A 153 9.22 3.18 -9.64
C GLU A 153 9.10 2.15 -8.52
N LEU A 154 7.86 1.83 -8.09
CA LEU A 154 7.61 0.80 -7.07
C LEU A 154 8.07 -0.59 -7.55
N GLU A 155 7.75 -0.97 -8.78
CA GLU A 155 8.18 -2.23 -9.39
C GLU A 155 9.72 -2.33 -9.45
N ALA A 156 10.39 -1.26 -9.81
CA ALA A 156 11.86 -1.21 -9.86
C ALA A 156 12.51 -1.26 -8.47
N GLU A 157 11.91 -0.59 -7.48
CA GLU A 157 12.42 -0.55 -6.10
C GLU A 157 12.15 -1.86 -5.34
N TYR A 158 11.03 -2.51 -5.64
CA TYR A 158 10.55 -3.72 -4.96
C TYR A 158 10.32 -4.86 -5.95
N PRO A 159 11.37 -5.52 -6.43
CA PRO A 159 11.26 -6.52 -7.50
C PRO A 159 10.44 -7.77 -7.14
N GLY A 160 10.15 -7.99 -5.87
CA GLY A 160 9.26 -9.04 -5.39
C GLY A 160 7.81 -8.59 -5.20
N LEU A 161 7.48 -7.32 -5.46
CA LEU A 161 6.13 -6.80 -5.26
C LEU A 161 5.18 -7.30 -6.37
N GLU A 162 4.19 -8.10 -5.98
CA GLU A 162 3.23 -8.68 -6.92
C GLU A 162 1.88 -7.96 -6.93
N GLN A 163 1.57 -7.22 -5.86
CA GLN A 163 0.25 -6.63 -5.68
C GLN A 163 0.32 -5.19 -5.18
N VAL A 164 -0.56 -4.37 -5.72
CA VAL A 164 -0.84 -3.03 -5.19
C VAL A 164 -2.30 -2.95 -4.74
N MET A 165 -2.53 -2.25 -3.64
CA MET A 165 -3.85 -1.95 -3.12
C MET A 165 -4.17 -0.48 -3.34
N LEU A 166 -5.29 -0.20 -4.00
CA LEU A 166 -5.75 1.15 -4.22
C LEU A 166 -6.74 1.53 -3.11
N HIS A 167 -6.44 2.60 -2.42
CA HIS A 167 -7.32 3.15 -1.40
C HIS A 167 -8.11 4.32 -1.95
N TRP A 168 -9.39 4.34 -1.66
CA TRP A 168 -10.20 5.51 -1.88
C TRP A 168 -9.93 6.58 -0.81
N ALA A 169 -10.29 7.81 -1.09
CA ALA A 169 -10.38 8.82 -0.04
C ALA A 169 -11.69 8.59 0.73
N GLU A 170 -11.60 8.19 1.99
CA GLU A 170 -12.75 7.81 2.80
C GLU A 170 -13.74 8.99 2.91
N GLY A 171 -15.02 8.70 2.59
CA GLY A 171 -16.08 9.71 2.51
C GLY A 171 -16.39 10.16 1.08
N MET A 172 -15.56 9.82 0.10
CA MET A 172 -15.86 10.05 -1.31
C MET A 172 -17.14 9.26 -1.71
N PRO A 173 -18.02 9.84 -2.54
CA PRO A 173 -19.19 9.12 -3.07
C PRO A 173 -18.80 7.83 -3.78
N ALA A 174 -19.56 6.77 -3.54
CA ALA A 174 -19.23 5.44 -4.09
C ALA A 174 -19.20 5.41 -5.63
N ASP A 175 -20.03 6.21 -6.29
CA ASP A 175 -20.05 6.26 -7.75
C ASP A 175 -18.82 6.98 -8.30
N GLU A 176 -18.34 8.04 -7.66
CA GLU A 176 -17.09 8.69 -8.00
C GLU A 176 -15.90 7.71 -7.87
N TRP A 177 -15.86 6.92 -6.78
CA TRP A 177 -14.82 5.89 -6.63
C TRP A 177 -14.91 4.80 -7.71
N LYS A 178 -16.10 4.35 -8.07
CA LYS A 178 -16.26 3.40 -9.19
C LYS A 178 -15.76 3.96 -10.51
N ASP A 179 -15.96 5.25 -10.75
CA ASP A 179 -15.47 5.91 -11.95
C ASP A 179 -13.94 6.03 -11.93
N GLN A 180 -13.33 6.30 -10.78
CA GLN A 180 -11.89 6.24 -10.59
C GLN A 180 -11.32 4.84 -10.91
N LEU A 181 -11.97 3.77 -10.43
CA LEU A 181 -11.55 2.40 -10.73
C LEU A 181 -11.70 2.06 -12.21
N ARG A 182 -12.77 2.49 -12.87
CA ARG A 182 -12.96 2.32 -14.31
C ARG A 182 -11.89 3.09 -15.11
N ARG A 183 -11.59 4.32 -14.68
CA ARG A 183 -10.53 5.13 -15.30
C ARG A 183 -9.17 4.46 -15.13
N PHE A 184 -8.84 3.97 -13.93
CA PHE A 184 -7.62 3.23 -13.67
C PHE A 184 -7.50 1.96 -14.53
N ALA A 185 -8.57 1.18 -14.64
CA ALA A 185 -8.60 -0.03 -15.46
C ALA A 185 -8.37 0.27 -16.96
N ARG A 186 -8.89 1.39 -17.47
CA ARG A 186 -8.77 1.78 -18.89
C ARG A 186 -7.44 2.47 -19.19
N GLU A 187 -6.93 3.32 -18.31
CA GLU A 187 -5.82 4.23 -18.59
C GLU A 187 -4.49 3.77 -17.97
N VAL A 188 -4.52 3.03 -16.87
CA VAL A 188 -3.30 2.63 -16.13
C VAL A 188 -2.98 1.16 -16.30
N MET A 189 -3.94 0.25 -16.06
CA MET A 189 -3.70 -1.19 -16.09
C MET A 189 -3.07 -1.71 -17.41
N PRO A 190 -3.42 -1.19 -18.60
CA PRO A 190 -2.81 -1.68 -19.85
C PRO A 190 -1.29 -1.51 -19.90
N ALA A 191 -0.71 -0.55 -19.15
CA ALA A 191 0.73 -0.33 -19.11
C ALA A 191 1.50 -1.46 -18.40
N PHE A 192 0.80 -2.30 -17.62
CA PHE A 192 1.36 -3.40 -16.82
C PHE A 192 0.91 -4.79 -17.30
N GLN A 193 0.09 -4.84 -18.35
CA GLN A 193 -0.27 -6.13 -18.96
C GLN A 193 0.86 -6.61 -19.88
N PRO A 194 1.20 -7.93 -19.88
CA PRO A 194 2.12 -8.47 -20.87
C PRO A 194 1.62 -8.13 -22.28
N ARG A 195 2.48 -7.63 -23.15
CA ARG A 195 2.11 -7.45 -24.55
C ARG A 195 1.72 -8.82 -25.12
N ALA A 196 0.67 -8.88 -25.93
CA ALA A 196 0.14 -10.14 -26.49
C ALA A 196 1.21 -11.01 -27.18
N ALA A 197 2.27 -10.39 -27.72
CA ALA A 197 3.42 -11.08 -28.30
C ALA A 197 4.32 -11.80 -27.25
N GLU A 198 4.44 -11.25 -26.05
CA GLU A 198 5.25 -11.85 -24.95
C GLU A 198 4.48 -12.97 -24.25
N ALA A 199 3.15 -12.84 -24.14
CA ALA A 199 2.29 -13.90 -23.62
C ALA A 199 2.27 -15.15 -24.50
N ALA A 200 2.35 -14.98 -25.83
CA ALA A 200 2.43 -16.09 -26.78
C ALA A 200 3.79 -16.83 -26.73
N ALA A 201 4.87 -16.12 -26.38
CA ALA A 201 6.21 -16.71 -26.25
C ALA A 201 6.44 -17.46 -24.93
N ALA A 202 5.70 -17.12 -23.85
CA ALA A 202 5.81 -17.75 -22.56
C ALA A 202 4.92 -19.01 -22.42
N GLY A 203 4.01 -19.24 -23.37
CA GLY A 203 3.09 -20.40 -23.42
C GLY A 203 3.49 -21.49 -24.41
N SER A 204 4.66 -21.40 -25.04
CA SER A 204 5.24 -22.39 -25.94
C SER A 204 6.47 -23.05 -25.30
#